data_1cf2c55a8eafaef9d1ed7914ae8df2d8
#
_entry.id   1cf2c55a8eafaef9d1ed7914ae8df2d8
#
_cell.length_a   1.000
_cell.length_b   1.000
_cell.length_c   1.000
_cell.angle_alpha   90.00
_cell.angle_beta   90.00
_cell.angle_gamma   90.00
#
_symmetry.space_group_name_H-M   'P 1'
#
loop_
_entity.id
_entity.type
_entity.pdbx_description
1 polymer ?
#
loop_
_entity_poly.entity_id
_entity_poly.type
_entity_poly.pdbx_seq_one_letter_code
_entity_poly.pdbx_strand_id
1 'polypeptide(L)'
;MNNLDIIEIIESGEQLLESGKIRQAHKKFLEALKLVPDDPQMHNRLGMFEMAQDNPAKAKTYYQEACNLAPEVSRYHMRLGDSLQRLSRYEDAIQSYSKSLELEPKNAPAWNNRGFANFNIDQWDEALRCYDESMRSDPTYAVAWYNYGYTLQLSGRLDESKDFYQKAVDLDHTDKIAWNNLANVHYNQGQYERSIEIYKESLKLDSEYVIAVNNIGNALDHLYRYEESIPYHERAIELDSTFHYAWMAKGRALTKLNRPDEGLEFIETSIELDSEDPDYYEALGRCYIELGLLDKARIVLNQGLAIDGQHVPCWIALGDVNSHLENHIQSLQCYDEAVRAQDILSRNRMRDLDWIEKGRILHEAGLMHEGLRQYNNAINIASSTSRPYFRMAEVFLHDDRYEDAKEVVKKGLAVDPDSITGYILLIKCFNSSEINADIDNLISRSHGSKNIKNLLGSKLVEINPSKALELLDEDNFESIMNRIVCFKNLNENEKALTLAKYAITLNPNNINSWVAAGWSAYDLEKYKEADNFFVSALGCDMGSPDALFGKASVMKITGKDYSYYQKALAEIDIELVI
;
A
#
# COMPACT_ATOMS: atom_id res chain seq x y z
N MET A 1 -27.14 -55.41 24.72
CA MET A 1 -26.04 -55.24 23.75
C MET A 1 -24.73 -55.18 24.55
N ASN A 2 -23.74 -55.95 24.09
CA ASN A 2 -22.45 -55.99 24.79
C ASN A 2 -21.62 -54.70 24.49
N ASN A 3 -20.70 -54.33 25.38
CA ASN A 3 -19.76 -53.22 25.14
C ASN A 3 -19.02 -53.36 23.79
N LEU A 4 -18.84 -54.56 23.28
CA LEU A 4 -18.25 -54.86 21.97
C LEU A 4 -19.09 -54.30 20.80
N ASP A 5 -20.41 -54.38 20.85
CA ASP A 5 -21.35 -53.90 19.81
C ASP A 5 -21.25 -52.37 19.69
N ILE A 6 -21.03 -51.65 20.80
CA ILE A 6 -20.92 -50.20 20.82
C ILE A 6 -19.59 -49.75 20.23
N ILE A 7 -18.50 -50.45 20.58
CA ILE A 7 -17.15 -50.17 20.02
C ILE A 7 -17.18 -50.36 18.51
N GLU A 8 -17.80 -51.42 18.03
CA GLU A 8 -17.93 -51.73 16.59
C GLU A 8 -18.72 -50.65 15.83
N ILE A 9 -19.78 -50.08 16.42
CA ILE A 9 -20.56 -48.97 15.87
C ILE A 9 -19.69 -47.69 15.79
N ILE A 10 -18.90 -47.41 16.80
CA ILE A 10 -18.03 -46.25 16.87
C ILE A 10 -16.91 -46.37 15.84
N GLU A 11 -16.21 -47.51 15.78
CA GLU A 11 -15.17 -47.80 14.80
C GLU A 11 -15.69 -47.72 13.35
N SER A 12 -16.88 -48.27 13.10
CA SER A 12 -17.55 -48.14 11.82
C SER A 12 -17.87 -46.69 11.46
N GLY A 13 -18.24 -45.86 12.45
CA GLY A 13 -18.44 -44.42 12.30
C GLY A 13 -17.16 -43.70 11.95
N GLU A 14 -16.04 -44.05 12.60
CA GLU A 14 -14.70 -43.47 12.33
C GLU A 14 -14.20 -43.83 10.92
N GLN A 15 -14.31 -45.10 10.51
CA GLN A 15 -13.96 -45.55 9.15
C GLN A 15 -14.79 -44.84 8.07
N LEU A 16 -16.06 -44.59 8.34
CA LEU A 16 -16.93 -43.81 7.45
C LEU A 16 -16.50 -42.35 7.36
N LEU A 17 -16.06 -41.78 8.46
CA LEU A 17 -15.51 -40.40 8.49
C LEU A 17 -14.23 -40.30 7.68
N GLU A 18 -13.29 -41.23 7.87
CA GLU A 18 -12.03 -41.32 7.11
C GLU A 18 -12.26 -41.51 5.61
N SER A 19 -13.32 -42.27 5.25
CA SER A 19 -13.70 -42.46 3.86
C SER A 19 -14.51 -41.31 3.25
N GLY A 20 -14.67 -40.18 3.95
CA GLY A 20 -15.42 -39.01 3.51
C GLY A 20 -16.96 -39.19 3.52
N LYS A 21 -17.48 -40.29 4.06
CA LYS A 21 -18.92 -40.56 4.12
C LYS A 21 -19.57 -39.94 5.35
N ILE A 22 -19.45 -38.61 5.45
CA ILE A 22 -19.77 -37.79 6.63
C ILE A 22 -21.19 -38.05 7.17
N ARG A 23 -22.22 -38.08 6.30
CA ARG A 23 -23.62 -38.31 6.73
C ARG A 23 -23.84 -39.70 7.32
N GLN A 24 -23.13 -40.71 6.82
CA GLN A 24 -23.26 -42.08 7.33
C GLN A 24 -22.54 -42.22 8.68
N ALA A 25 -21.36 -41.60 8.83
CA ALA A 25 -20.64 -41.50 10.09
C ALA A 25 -21.51 -40.85 11.18
N HIS A 26 -22.16 -39.73 10.87
CA HIS A 26 -23.08 -39.06 11.78
C HIS A 26 -24.23 -39.95 12.25
N LYS A 27 -24.84 -40.69 11.33
CA LYS A 27 -25.91 -41.62 11.70
C LYS A 27 -25.42 -42.72 12.66
N LYS A 28 -24.19 -43.20 12.46
CA LYS A 28 -23.56 -44.19 13.36
C LYS A 28 -23.26 -43.59 14.75
N PHE A 29 -22.76 -42.36 14.82
CA PHE A 29 -22.54 -41.71 16.10
C PHE A 29 -23.83 -41.39 16.85
N LEU A 30 -24.93 -41.04 16.16
CA LEU A 30 -26.27 -40.92 16.77
C LEU A 30 -26.82 -42.25 17.24
N GLU A 31 -26.54 -43.35 16.55
CA GLU A 31 -26.89 -44.70 16.97
C GLU A 31 -26.13 -45.10 18.23
N ALA A 32 -24.83 -44.85 18.28
CA ALA A 32 -23.99 -45.06 19.44
C ALA A 32 -24.45 -44.21 20.65
N LEU A 33 -24.78 -42.94 20.44
CA LEU A 33 -25.25 -42.05 21.52
C LEU A 33 -26.54 -42.55 22.17
N LYS A 34 -27.47 -43.17 21.40
CA LYS A 34 -28.68 -43.77 21.98
C LYS A 34 -28.39 -44.95 22.89
N LEU A 35 -27.24 -45.59 22.70
CA LEU A 35 -26.82 -46.75 23.51
C LEU A 35 -26.01 -46.32 24.73
N VAL A 36 -25.26 -45.22 24.61
CA VAL A 36 -24.43 -44.63 25.66
C VAL A 36 -24.70 -43.12 25.80
N PRO A 37 -25.88 -42.73 26.30
CA PRO A 37 -26.26 -41.31 26.35
C PRO A 37 -25.36 -40.45 27.25
N ASP A 38 -24.69 -41.09 28.21
CA ASP A 38 -23.84 -40.43 29.22
C ASP A 38 -22.35 -40.52 28.84
N ASP A 39 -22.01 -40.80 27.57
CA ASP A 39 -20.64 -40.79 27.10
C ASP A 39 -20.22 -39.35 26.62
N PRO A 40 -19.36 -38.65 27.37
CA PRO A 40 -18.95 -37.30 27.00
C PRO A 40 -18.14 -37.25 25.71
N GLN A 41 -17.42 -38.33 25.35
CA GLN A 41 -16.66 -38.38 24.09
C GLN A 41 -17.61 -38.45 22.92
N MET A 42 -18.72 -39.17 23.01
CA MET A 42 -19.72 -39.26 21.94
C MET A 42 -20.37 -37.89 21.70
N HIS A 43 -20.77 -37.19 22.75
CA HIS A 43 -21.29 -35.84 22.65
C HIS A 43 -20.26 -34.91 21.98
N ASN A 44 -19.00 -34.95 22.40
CA ASN A 44 -17.93 -34.17 21.81
C ASN A 44 -17.74 -34.47 20.31
N ARG A 45 -17.79 -35.75 19.87
CA ARG A 45 -17.70 -36.13 18.45
C ARG A 45 -18.87 -35.59 17.63
N LEU A 46 -20.08 -35.68 18.15
CA LEU A 46 -21.27 -35.12 17.49
C LEU A 46 -21.21 -33.60 17.41
N GLY A 47 -20.71 -32.94 18.46
CA GLY A 47 -20.44 -31.50 18.42
C GLY A 47 -19.45 -31.10 17.32
N MET A 48 -18.34 -31.84 17.18
CA MET A 48 -17.37 -31.63 16.09
C MET A 48 -18.02 -31.82 14.71
N PHE A 49 -18.86 -32.82 14.58
CA PHE A 49 -19.59 -33.07 13.34
C PHE A 49 -20.51 -31.90 12.97
N GLU A 50 -21.30 -31.42 13.93
CA GLU A 50 -22.20 -30.29 13.72
C GLU A 50 -21.43 -29.00 13.40
N MET A 51 -20.26 -28.78 14.02
CA MET A 51 -19.36 -27.66 13.66
C MET A 51 -18.87 -27.77 12.21
N ALA A 52 -18.50 -28.97 11.77
CA ALA A 52 -18.07 -29.21 10.38
C ALA A 52 -19.21 -29.04 9.35
N GLN A 53 -20.48 -29.14 9.79
CA GLN A 53 -21.66 -28.86 8.97
C GLN A 53 -22.17 -27.41 9.12
N ASP A 54 -21.38 -26.54 9.74
CA ASP A 54 -21.73 -25.15 10.02
C ASP A 54 -23.03 -25.00 10.87
N ASN A 55 -23.24 -25.93 11.81
CA ASN A 55 -24.35 -25.90 12.75
C ASN A 55 -23.91 -25.62 14.20
N PRO A 56 -23.35 -24.42 14.50
CA PRO A 56 -22.78 -24.14 15.81
C PRO A 56 -23.80 -24.19 16.96
N ALA A 57 -25.09 -23.95 16.67
CA ALA A 57 -26.15 -24.02 17.67
C ALA A 57 -26.36 -25.45 18.17
N LYS A 58 -26.34 -26.45 17.29
CA LYS A 58 -26.42 -27.86 17.69
C LYS A 58 -25.10 -28.33 18.32
N ALA A 59 -23.97 -27.93 17.75
CA ALA A 59 -22.66 -28.24 18.31
C ALA A 59 -22.55 -27.79 19.77
N LYS A 60 -23.00 -26.55 20.07
CA LYS A 60 -23.07 -26.02 21.42
C LYS A 60 -23.83 -26.95 22.35
N THR A 61 -24.99 -27.50 21.95
CA THR A 61 -25.79 -28.39 22.78
C THR A 61 -25.02 -29.65 23.12
N TYR A 62 -24.35 -30.25 22.14
CA TYR A 62 -23.54 -31.43 22.38
C TYR A 62 -22.30 -31.16 23.23
N TYR A 63 -21.59 -30.06 23.00
CA TYR A 63 -20.42 -29.71 23.82
C TYR A 63 -20.81 -29.33 25.25
N GLN A 64 -21.96 -28.69 25.43
CA GLN A 64 -22.49 -28.42 26.78
C GLN A 64 -22.74 -29.71 27.54
N GLU A 65 -23.32 -30.73 26.89
CA GLU A 65 -23.55 -32.02 27.52
C GLU A 65 -22.24 -32.76 27.81
N ALA A 66 -21.27 -32.68 26.92
CA ALA A 66 -19.93 -33.21 27.18
C ALA A 66 -19.26 -32.54 28.40
N CYS A 67 -19.43 -31.23 28.58
CA CYS A 67 -18.94 -30.49 29.74
C CYS A 67 -19.71 -30.88 31.03
N ASN A 68 -21.02 -31.13 30.94
CA ASN A 68 -21.82 -31.56 32.08
C ASN A 68 -21.40 -32.95 32.59
N LEU A 69 -21.13 -33.87 31.65
CA LEU A 69 -20.75 -35.25 31.95
C LEU A 69 -19.28 -35.39 32.39
N ALA A 70 -18.39 -34.53 31.92
CA ALA A 70 -16.97 -34.55 32.26
C ALA A 70 -16.41 -33.12 32.39
N PRO A 71 -16.75 -32.43 33.49
CA PRO A 71 -16.40 -31.01 33.66
C PRO A 71 -14.90 -30.75 33.86
N GLU A 72 -14.09 -31.79 34.15
CA GLU A 72 -12.64 -31.72 34.28
C GLU A 72 -11.88 -31.79 32.95
N VAL A 73 -12.56 -31.94 31.82
CA VAL A 73 -11.91 -32.09 30.52
C VAL A 73 -11.83 -30.74 29.81
N SER A 74 -10.67 -30.09 29.88
CA SER A 74 -10.37 -28.76 29.27
C SER A 74 -10.85 -28.62 27.83
N ARG A 75 -10.57 -29.62 27.01
CA ARG A 75 -10.92 -29.63 25.56
C ARG A 75 -12.43 -29.45 25.32
N TYR A 76 -13.32 -29.93 26.18
CA TYR A 76 -14.76 -29.79 25.98
C TYR A 76 -15.21 -28.36 26.21
N HIS A 77 -14.67 -27.69 27.23
CA HIS A 77 -14.91 -26.29 27.52
C HIS A 77 -14.37 -25.40 26.38
N MET A 78 -13.18 -25.70 25.83
CA MET A 78 -12.63 -24.96 24.68
C MET A 78 -13.57 -25.07 23.48
N ARG A 79 -14.02 -26.27 23.12
CA ARG A 79 -14.93 -26.47 21.97
C ARG A 79 -16.31 -25.86 22.19
N LEU A 80 -16.81 -25.86 23.44
CA LEU A 80 -18.01 -25.11 23.78
C LEU A 80 -17.81 -23.62 23.50
N GLY A 81 -16.67 -23.06 23.92
CA GLY A 81 -16.27 -21.69 23.59
C GLY A 81 -16.24 -21.42 22.10
N ASP A 82 -15.63 -22.32 21.31
CA ASP A 82 -15.56 -22.18 19.84
C ASP A 82 -16.96 -22.13 19.21
N SER A 83 -17.89 -22.98 19.68
CA SER A 83 -19.27 -22.96 19.19
C SER A 83 -20.04 -21.70 19.57
N LEU A 84 -19.80 -21.18 20.77
CA LEU A 84 -20.39 -19.93 21.26
C LEU A 84 -19.84 -18.73 20.50
N GLN A 85 -18.54 -18.70 20.20
CA GLN A 85 -17.89 -17.69 19.37
C GLN A 85 -18.46 -17.64 17.96
N ARG A 86 -18.68 -18.81 17.33
CA ARG A 86 -19.37 -18.90 16.03
C ARG A 86 -20.81 -18.37 16.07
N LEU A 87 -21.45 -18.39 17.22
CA LEU A 87 -22.78 -17.80 17.46
C LEU A 87 -22.72 -16.33 17.88
N SER A 88 -21.56 -15.71 17.83
CA SER A 88 -21.30 -14.34 18.28
C SER A 88 -21.66 -14.10 19.78
N ARG A 89 -21.68 -15.17 20.59
CA ARG A 89 -21.92 -15.14 22.04
C ARG A 89 -20.57 -15.05 22.76
N TYR A 90 -19.90 -13.94 22.60
CA TYR A 90 -18.51 -13.78 22.99
C TYR A 90 -18.30 -13.83 24.50
N GLU A 91 -19.20 -13.25 25.30
CA GLU A 91 -19.10 -13.28 26.77
C GLU A 91 -19.22 -14.73 27.32
N ASP A 92 -20.13 -15.53 26.77
CA ASP A 92 -20.28 -16.93 27.12
C ASP A 92 -19.07 -17.76 26.66
N ALA A 93 -18.52 -17.43 25.49
CA ALA A 93 -17.30 -18.05 24.99
C ALA A 93 -16.11 -17.78 25.93
N ILE A 94 -15.93 -16.53 26.38
CA ILE A 94 -14.89 -16.14 27.34
C ILE A 94 -14.99 -16.97 28.62
N GLN A 95 -16.20 -17.18 29.14
CA GLN A 95 -16.41 -18.02 30.35
C GLN A 95 -15.97 -19.46 30.08
N SER A 96 -16.36 -20.01 28.93
CA SER A 96 -16.01 -21.38 28.55
C SER A 96 -14.50 -21.55 28.33
N TYR A 97 -13.83 -20.61 27.64
CA TYR A 97 -12.38 -20.62 27.52
C TYR A 97 -11.66 -20.44 28.84
N SER A 98 -12.19 -19.59 29.73
CA SER A 98 -11.63 -19.41 31.07
C SER A 98 -11.67 -20.72 31.86
N LYS A 99 -12.78 -21.48 31.77
CA LYS A 99 -12.88 -22.80 32.39
C LYS A 99 -11.90 -23.82 31.81
N SER A 100 -11.71 -23.78 30.46
CA SER A 100 -10.70 -24.60 29.81
C SER A 100 -9.29 -24.28 30.32
N LEU A 101 -8.96 -22.98 30.48
CA LEU A 101 -7.65 -22.50 30.95
C LEU A 101 -7.41 -22.73 32.46
N GLU A 102 -8.45 -22.76 33.28
CA GLU A 102 -8.33 -23.20 34.70
C GLU A 102 -7.84 -24.65 34.77
N LEU A 103 -8.30 -25.50 33.86
CA LEU A 103 -7.93 -26.91 33.77
C LEU A 103 -6.59 -27.14 33.08
N GLU A 104 -6.30 -26.35 32.05
CA GLU A 104 -5.09 -26.45 31.23
C GLU A 104 -4.49 -25.06 30.96
N PRO A 105 -3.72 -24.48 31.91
CA PRO A 105 -3.23 -23.10 31.82
C PRO A 105 -2.27 -22.82 30.64
N LYS A 106 -1.67 -23.84 30.05
CA LYS A 106 -0.73 -23.72 28.93
C LYS A 106 -1.36 -24.02 27.56
N ASN A 107 -2.67 -23.92 27.46
CA ASN A 107 -3.36 -24.15 26.20
C ASN A 107 -3.33 -22.85 25.35
N ALA A 108 -2.32 -22.75 24.48
CA ALA A 108 -2.14 -21.57 23.62
C ALA A 108 -3.35 -21.27 22.71
N PRO A 109 -3.98 -22.24 22.03
CA PRO A 109 -5.23 -22.02 21.29
C PRO A 109 -6.37 -21.47 22.14
N ALA A 110 -6.56 -21.95 23.38
CA ALA A 110 -7.62 -21.46 24.25
C ALA A 110 -7.39 -20.01 24.69
N TRP A 111 -6.14 -19.63 24.99
CA TRP A 111 -5.76 -18.26 25.26
C TRP A 111 -6.02 -17.36 24.05
N ASN A 112 -5.57 -17.77 22.85
CA ASN A 112 -5.81 -17.02 21.63
C ASN A 112 -7.31 -16.81 21.36
N ASN A 113 -8.13 -17.87 21.48
CA ASN A 113 -9.55 -17.79 21.19
C ASN A 113 -10.30 -16.93 22.24
N ARG A 114 -9.88 -16.99 23.52
CA ARG A 114 -10.35 -16.05 24.52
C ARG A 114 -9.98 -14.61 24.18
N GLY A 115 -8.76 -14.37 23.68
CA GLY A 115 -8.32 -13.08 23.19
C GLY A 115 -9.19 -12.57 22.05
N PHE A 116 -9.46 -13.41 21.07
CA PHE A 116 -10.33 -13.09 19.95
C PHE A 116 -11.78 -12.77 20.38
N ALA A 117 -12.31 -13.49 21.37
CA ALA A 117 -13.63 -13.19 21.92
C ALA A 117 -13.65 -11.82 22.63
N ASN A 118 -12.61 -11.49 23.42
CA ASN A 118 -12.48 -10.17 24.05
C ASN A 118 -12.32 -9.05 23.00
N PHE A 119 -11.58 -9.30 21.92
CA PHE A 119 -11.43 -8.36 20.80
C PHE A 119 -12.79 -7.98 20.20
N ASN A 120 -13.68 -8.98 19.97
CA ASN A 120 -15.00 -8.75 19.37
C ASN A 120 -16.01 -8.03 20.27
N ILE A 121 -15.72 -7.85 21.55
CA ILE A 121 -16.52 -7.04 22.50
C ILE A 121 -15.75 -5.78 22.93
N ASP A 122 -14.82 -5.32 22.08
CA ASP A 122 -14.01 -4.11 22.24
C ASP A 122 -13.14 -4.07 23.51
N GLN A 123 -12.90 -5.21 24.16
CA GLN A 123 -12.00 -5.33 25.30
C GLN A 123 -10.56 -5.58 24.83
N TRP A 124 -10.02 -4.63 24.09
CA TRP A 124 -8.74 -4.79 23.38
C TRP A 124 -7.54 -5.02 24.30
N ASP A 125 -7.50 -4.36 25.46
CA ASP A 125 -6.40 -4.56 26.42
C ASP A 125 -6.40 -5.99 26.98
N GLU A 126 -7.58 -6.57 27.26
CA GLU A 126 -7.69 -7.95 27.71
C GLU A 126 -7.41 -8.94 26.57
N ALA A 127 -7.80 -8.61 25.34
CA ALA A 127 -7.42 -9.38 24.14
C ALA A 127 -5.90 -9.48 24.01
N LEU A 128 -5.18 -8.34 24.09
CA LEU A 128 -3.72 -8.31 24.04
C LEU A 128 -3.07 -9.14 25.16
N ARG A 129 -3.60 -9.10 26.39
CA ARG A 129 -3.12 -9.96 27.47
C ARG A 129 -3.30 -11.44 27.17
N CYS A 130 -4.46 -11.81 26.62
CA CYS A 130 -4.73 -13.20 26.25
C CYS A 130 -3.79 -13.70 25.14
N TYR A 131 -3.53 -12.89 24.12
CA TYR A 131 -2.58 -13.24 23.06
C TYR A 131 -1.14 -13.34 23.59
N ASP A 132 -0.72 -12.47 24.53
CA ASP A 132 0.58 -12.56 25.20
C ASP A 132 0.72 -13.90 25.96
N GLU A 133 -0.30 -14.30 26.73
CA GLU A 133 -0.31 -15.60 27.40
C GLU A 133 -0.33 -16.79 26.40
N SER A 134 -0.99 -16.63 25.25
CA SER A 134 -0.92 -17.62 24.17
C SER A 134 0.50 -17.78 23.64
N MET A 135 1.19 -16.66 23.31
CA MET A 135 2.58 -16.66 22.84
C MET A 135 3.57 -17.17 23.88
N ARG A 136 3.33 -16.91 25.18
CA ARG A 136 4.14 -17.48 26.28
C ARG A 136 3.92 -18.98 26.41
N SER A 137 2.70 -19.46 26.17
CA SER A 137 2.34 -20.89 26.27
C SER A 137 2.93 -21.68 25.09
N ASP A 138 2.88 -21.10 23.90
CA ASP A 138 3.48 -21.64 22.68
C ASP A 138 4.01 -20.50 21.79
N PRO A 139 5.31 -20.19 21.84
CA PRO A 139 5.93 -19.16 21.02
C PRO A 139 5.89 -19.43 19.50
N THR A 140 5.57 -20.65 19.08
CA THR A 140 5.48 -21.05 17.68
C THR A 140 4.06 -20.95 17.12
N TYR A 141 3.08 -20.59 17.94
CA TYR A 141 1.68 -20.45 17.53
C TYR A 141 1.47 -19.13 16.78
N ALA A 142 1.71 -19.13 15.47
CA ALA A 142 1.70 -17.96 14.59
C ALA A 142 0.42 -17.10 14.69
N VAL A 143 -0.75 -17.73 14.87
CA VAL A 143 -2.06 -17.05 14.94
C VAL A 143 -2.12 -16.04 16.10
N ALA A 144 -1.48 -16.33 17.23
CA ALA A 144 -1.48 -15.40 18.37
C ALA A 144 -0.66 -14.14 18.06
N TRP A 145 0.48 -14.29 17.37
CA TRP A 145 1.30 -13.17 16.90
C TRP A 145 0.53 -12.30 15.90
N TYR A 146 -0.14 -12.93 14.94
CA TYR A 146 -1.00 -12.23 13.98
C TYR A 146 -2.11 -11.43 14.66
N ASN A 147 -2.89 -12.07 15.55
CA ASN A 147 -4.02 -11.44 16.24
C ASN A 147 -3.59 -10.30 17.17
N TYR A 148 -2.42 -10.45 17.82
CA TYR A 148 -1.83 -9.38 18.62
C TYR A 148 -1.51 -8.16 17.73
N GLY A 149 -0.80 -8.38 16.61
CA GLY A 149 -0.47 -7.34 15.64
C GLY A 149 -1.71 -6.65 15.08
N TYR A 150 -2.74 -7.42 14.74
CA TYR A 150 -4.01 -6.89 14.24
C TYR A 150 -4.75 -6.03 15.27
N THR A 151 -4.77 -6.45 16.51
CA THR A 151 -5.37 -5.67 17.62
C THR A 151 -4.59 -4.37 17.86
N LEU A 152 -3.27 -4.39 17.79
CA LEU A 152 -2.44 -3.18 17.86
C LEU A 152 -2.75 -2.22 16.71
N GLN A 153 -2.85 -2.74 15.49
CA GLN A 153 -3.17 -1.93 14.31
C GLN A 153 -4.50 -1.21 14.46
N LEU A 154 -5.57 -1.91 14.85
CA LEU A 154 -6.90 -1.30 15.05
C LEU A 154 -6.94 -0.35 16.25
N SER A 155 -6.13 -0.59 17.29
CA SER A 155 -5.97 0.35 18.41
C SER A 155 -5.12 1.58 18.05
N GLY A 156 -4.70 1.73 16.78
CA GLY A 156 -3.89 2.83 16.28
C GLY A 156 -2.40 2.74 16.68
N ARG A 157 -1.94 1.59 17.20
CA ARG A 157 -0.53 1.32 17.56
C ARG A 157 0.20 0.63 16.41
N LEU A 158 0.09 1.23 15.22
CA LEU A 158 0.51 0.63 13.95
C LEU A 158 2.00 0.26 13.94
N ASP A 159 2.88 1.15 14.43
CA ASP A 159 4.32 0.90 14.41
C ASP A 159 4.71 -0.31 15.29
N GLU A 160 3.99 -0.51 16.38
CA GLU A 160 4.20 -1.67 17.24
C GLU A 160 3.70 -2.97 16.62
N SER A 161 2.69 -2.93 15.74
CA SER A 161 2.14 -4.12 15.09
C SER A 161 3.13 -4.81 14.13
N LYS A 162 4.10 -4.07 13.60
CA LYS A 162 5.07 -4.54 12.60
C LYS A 162 5.82 -5.79 13.02
N ASP A 163 6.41 -5.77 14.21
CA ASP A 163 7.25 -6.88 14.70
C ASP A 163 6.40 -8.14 14.94
N PHE A 164 5.14 -7.97 15.32
CA PHE A 164 4.22 -9.07 15.52
C PHE A 164 3.79 -9.71 14.19
N TYR A 165 3.46 -8.91 13.17
CA TYR A 165 3.19 -9.44 11.84
C TYR A 165 4.43 -10.10 11.22
N GLN A 166 5.62 -9.49 11.38
CA GLN A 166 6.85 -10.11 10.91
C GLN A 166 7.06 -11.47 11.57
N LYS A 167 6.84 -11.57 12.88
CA LYS A 167 6.98 -12.84 13.60
C LYS A 167 5.92 -13.86 13.16
N ALA A 168 4.70 -13.43 12.89
CA ALA A 168 3.65 -14.30 12.38
C ALA A 168 4.04 -14.94 11.04
N VAL A 169 4.51 -14.14 10.08
CA VAL A 169 4.94 -14.65 8.76
C VAL A 169 6.23 -15.47 8.83
N ASP A 170 7.12 -15.20 9.79
CA ASP A 170 8.32 -16.02 10.03
C ASP A 170 7.97 -17.42 10.55
N LEU A 171 6.86 -17.53 11.30
CA LEU A 171 6.38 -18.79 11.85
C LEU A 171 5.47 -19.55 10.89
N ASP A 172 4.64 -18.83 10.14
CA ASP A 172 3.77 -19.38 9.11
C ASP A 172 3.89 -18.58 7.80
N HIS A 173 4.77 -19.03 6.94
CA HIS A 173 5.00 -18.42 5.62
C HIS A 173 3.81 -18.60 4.65
N THR A 174 2.81 -19.41 4.99
CA THR A 174 1.68 -19.74 4.11
C THR A 174 0.46 -18.86 4.33
N ASP A 175 0.49 -17.97 5.31
CA ASP A 175 -0.60 -17.03 5.58
C ASP A 175 -0.49 -15.78 4.69
N LYS A 176 -1.23 -15.78 3.57
CA LYS A 176 -1.30 -14.64 2.66
C LYS A 176 -1.83 -13.36 3.31
N ILE A 177 -2.70 -13.49 4.34
CA ILE A 177 -3.32 -12.35 5.02
C ILE A 177 -2.31 -11.68 5.93
N ALA A 178 -1.50 -12.47 6.65
CA ALA A 178 -0.43 -11.95 7.48
C ALA A 178 0.61 -11.18 6.65
N TRP A 179 1.00 -11.70 5.47
CA TRP A 179 1.86 -11.01 4.52
C TRP A 179 1.25 -9.69 4.05
N ASN A 180 -0.04 -9.69 3.66
CA ASN A 180 -0.73 -8.47 3.25
C ASN A 180 -0.76 -7.42 4.37
N ASN A 181 -1.05 -7.82 5.62
CA ASN A 181 -1.12 -6.89 6.74
C ASN A 181 0.26 -6.34 7.13
N LEU A 182 1.31 -7.16 7.05
CA LEU A 182 2.69 -6.68 7.18
C LEU A 182 3.01 -5.61 6.12
N ALA A 183 2.61 -5.86 4.87
CA ALA A 183 2.78 -4.88 3.79
C ALA A 183 2.00 -3.60 4.05
N ASN A 184 0.76 -3.69 4.58
CA ASN A 184 -0.04 -2.52 4.97
C ASN A 184 0.67 -1.66 6.02
N VAL A 185 1.39 -2.26 6.99
CA VAL A 185 2.17 -1.50 7.96
C VAL A 185 3.27 -0.69 7.26
N HIS A 186 4.02 -1.31 6.36
CA HIS A 186 5.06 -0.61 5.59
C HIS A 186 4.46 0.49 4.69
N TYR A 187 3.31 0.20 4.05
CA TYR A 187 2.57 1.19 3.26
C TYR A 187 2.18 2.42 4.11
N ASN A 188 1.60 2.21 5.28
CA ASN A 188 1.21 3.29 6.19
C ASN A 188 2.40 4.07 6.77
N GLN A 189 3.59 3.46 6.81
CA GLN A 189 4.85 4.12 7.15
C GLN A 189 5.46 4.90 5.96
N GLY A 190 4.79 4.93 4.78
CA GLY A 190 5.28 5.57 3.56
C GLY A 190 6.40 4.79 2.86
N GLN A 191 6.65 3.54 3.24
CA GLN A 191 7.67 2.67 2.65
C GLN A 191 7.06 1.88 1.49
N TYR A 192 6.58 2.59 0.47
CA TYR A 192 5.75 2.04 -0.60
C TYR A 192 6.45 0.96 -1.43
N GLU A 193 7.72 1.16 -1.81
CA GLU A 193 8.49 0.14 -2.53
C GLU A 193 8.61 -1.14 -1.71
N ARG A 194 8.89 -1.01 -0.41
CA ARG A 194 8.98 -2.16 0.48
C ARG A 194 7.64 -2.85 0.64
N SER A 195 6.54 -2.10 0.73
CA SER A 195 5.20 -2.67 0.79
C SER A 195 4.87 -3.50 -0.46
N ILE A 196 5.23 -3.00 -1.66
CA ILE A 196 5.04 -3.73 -2.92
C ILE A 196 5.78 -5.07 -2.92
N GLU A 197 7.04 -5.10 -2.43
CA GLU A 197 7.79 -6.35 -2.31
C GLU A 197 7.07 -7.37 -1.42
N ILE A 198 6.55 -6.90 -0.28
CA ILE A 198 5.87 -7.76 0.69
C ILE A 198 4.48 -8.20 0.19
N TYR A 199 3.69 -7.33 -0.45
CA TYR A 199 2.44 -7.74 -1.11
C TYR A 199 2.67 -8.84 -2.15
N LYS A 200 3.80 -8.81 -2.88
CA LYS A 200 4.16 -9.87 -3.82
C LYS A 200 4.39 -11.22 -3.14
N GLU A 201 4.85 -11.27 -1.89
CA GLU A 201 4.92 -12.53 -1.13
C GLU A 201 3.51 -13.10 -0.87
N SER A 202 2.53 -12.24 -0.51
CA SER A 202 1.12 -12.64 -0.41
C SER A 202 0.58 -13.21 -1.73
N LEU A 203 0.90 -12.56 -2.87
CA LEU A 203 0.46 -13.00 -4.21
C LEU A 203 1.17 -14.27 -4.71
N LYS A 204 2.35 -14.63 -4.20
CA LYS A 204 2.96 -15.94 -4.48
C LYS A 204 2.15 -17.10 -3.90
N LEU A 205 1.45 -16.84 -2.78
CA LEU A 205 0.60 -17.82 -2.12
C LEU A 205 -0.78 -17.91 -2.77
N ASP A 206 -1.31 -16.77 -3.17
CA ASP A 206 -2.59 -16.67 -3.88
C ASP A 206 -2.53 -15.52 -4.90
N SER A 207 -2.31 -15.86 -6.15
CA SER A 207 -2.20 -14.92 -7.27
C SER A 207 -3.50 -14.18 -7.61
N GLU A 208 -4.63 -14.64 -7.02
CA GLU A 208 -5.96 -14.07 -7.21
C GLU A 208 -6.45 -13.28 -5.96
N TYR A 209 -5.57 -13.05 -5.00
CA TYR A 209 -5.93 -12.30 -3.81
C TYR A 209 -6.13 -10.81 -4.13
N VAL A 210 -7.37 -10.45 -4.44
CA VAL A 210 -7.81 -9.13 -4.95
C VAL A 210 -7.27 -7.98 -4.12
N ILE A 211 -7.32 -8.09 -2.78
CA ILE A 211 -6.88 -7.03 -1.87
C ILE A 211 -5.39 -6.71 -2.08
N ALA A 212 -4.54 -7.73 -2.13
CA ALA A 212 -3.11 -7.52 -2.32
C ALA A 212 -2.79 -6.97 -3.72
N VAL A 213 -3.52 -7.41 -4.76
CA VAL A 213 -3.39 -6.88 -6.12
C VAL A 213 -3.70 -5.37 -6.13
N ASN A 214 -4.85 -4.97 -5.57
CA ASN A 214 -5.22 -3.55 -5.52
C ASN A 214 -4.26 -2.72 -4.64
N ASN A 215 -3.79 -3.27 -3.54
CA ASN A 215 -2.86 -2.58 -2.64
C ASN A 215 -1.50 -2.30 -3.29
N ILE A 216 -1.02 -3.16 -4.21
CA ILE A 216 0.15 -2.86 -5.03
C ILE A 216 -0.13 -1.64 -5.92
N GLY A 217 -1.31 -1.59 -6.56
CA GLY A 217 -1.73 -0.42 -7.34
C GLY A 217 -1.71 0.85 -6.49
N ASN A 218 -2.34 0.83 -5.31
CA ASN A 218 -2.34 1.96 -4.39
C ASN A 218 -0.93 2.40 -3.96
N ALA A 219 -0.02 1.46 -3.73
CA ALA A 219 1.36 1.78 -3.40
C ALA A 219 2.10 2.44 -4.58
N LEU A 220 1.84 2.00 -5.81
CA LEU A 220 2.36 2.64 -7.02
C LEU A 220 1.79 4.04 -7.21
N ASP A 221 0.50 4.26 -6.90
CA ASP A 221 -0.12 5.60 -6.95
C ASP A 221 0.57 6.57 -5.99
N HIS A 222 0.90 6.14 -4.79
CA HIS A 222 1.66 6.95 -3.84
C HIS A 222 3.12 7.23 -4.27
N LEU A 223 3.66 6.40 -5.17
CA LEU A 223 4.94 6.63 -5.82
C LEU A 223 4.81 7.49 -7.09
N TYR A 224 3.61 8.00 -7.39
CA TYR A 224 3.30 8.74 -8.62
C TYR A 224 3.52 7.92 -9.91
N ARG A 225 3.49 6.58 -9.82
CA ARG A 225 3.69 5.64 -10.92
C ARG A 225 2.34 5.16 -11.44
N TYR A 226 1.50 6.12 -11.84
CA TYR A 226 0.10 5.88 -12.19
C TYR A 226 -0.08 4.95 -13.41
N GLU A 227 0.78 5.05 -14.43
CA GLU A 227 0.72 4.15 -15.59
C GLU A 227 0.98 2.69 -15.19
N GLU A 228 1.79 2.47 -14.16
CA GLU A 228 2.09 1.13 -13.67
C GLU A 228 1.02 0.63 -12.68
N SER A 229 0.28 1.51 -12.01
CA SER A 229 -0.79 1.14 -11.08
C SER A 229 -2.06 0.64 -11.79
N ILE A 230 -2.41 1.26 -12.93
CA ILE A 230 -3.64 0.95 -13.69
C ILE A 230 -3.80 -0.55 -13.97
N PRO A 231 -2.79 -1.29 -14.49
CA PRO A 231 -2.92 -2.73 -14.72
C PRO A 231 -3.25 -3.55 -13.45
N TYR A 232 -2.79 -3.11 -12.28
CA TYR A 232 -3.13 -3.78 -11.02
C TYR A 232 -4.57 -3.52 -10.61
N HIS A 233 -5.06 -2.30 -10.74
CA HIS A 233 -6.47 -1.99 -10.49
C HIS A 233 -7.39 -2.70 -11.49
N GLU A 234 -7.03 -2.76 -12.77
CA GLU A 234 -7.73 -3.54 -13.78
C GLU A 234 -7.78 -5.02 -13.41
N ARG A 235 -6.66 -5.58 -13.00
CA ARG A 235 -6.60 -6.98 -12.56
C ARG A 235 -7.46 -7.24 -11.33
N ALA A 236 -7.52 -6.31 -10.38
CA ALA A 236 -8.41 -6.42 -9.21
C ALA A 236 -9.89 -6.42 -9.63
N ILE A 237 -10.29 -5.56 -10.59
CA ILE A 237 -11.64 -5.51 -11.16
C ILE A 237 -11.99 -6.80 -11.92
N GLU A 238 -11.05 -7.36 -12.69
CA GLU A 238 -11.23 -8.63 -13.39
C GLU A 238 -11.45 -9.79 -12.43
N LEU A 239 -10.74 -9.82 -11.31
CA LEU A 239 -10.84 -10.87 -10.30
C LEU A 239 -12.13 -10.75 -9.49
N ASP A 240 -12.54 -9.54 -9.17
CA ASP A 240 -13.79 -9.25 -8.46
C ASP A 240 -14.38 -7.92 -8.94
N SER A 241 -15.33 -8.00 -9.86
CA SER A 241 -16.01 -6.83 -10.41
C SER A 241 -16.87 -6.06 -9.39
N THR A 242 -17.12 -6.62 -8.20
CA THR A 242 -17.84 -5.98 -7.10
C THR A 242 -16.90 -5.26 -6.12
N PHE A 243 -15.59 -5.40 -6.31
CA PHE A 243 -14.60 -4.75 -5.44
C PHE A 243 -14.46 -3.26 -5.78
N HIS A 244 -15.39 -2.46 -5.27
CA HIS A 244 -15.58 -1.04 -5.55
C HIS A 244 -14.32 -0.18 -5.34
N TYR A 245 -13.43 -0.51 -4.41
CA TYR A 245 -12.16 0.20 -4.18
C TYR A 245 -11.24 0.21 -5.41
N ALA A 246 -11.21 -0.88 -6.19
CA ALA A 246 -10.36 -0.94 -7.39
C ALA A 246 -10.90 -0.04 -8.52
N TRP A 247 -12.22 0.07 -8.64
CA TRP A 247 -12.86 0.99 -9.58
C TRP A 247 -12.49 2.45 -9.27
N MET A 248 -12.66 2.86 -8.01
CA MET A 248 -12.29 4.21 -7.56
C MET A 248 -10.80 4.48 -7.76
N ALA A 249 -9.92 3.54 -7.36
CA ALA A 249 -8.47 3.71 -7.47
C ALA A 249 -8.02 3.86 -8.94
N LYS A 250 -8.57 3.06 -9.86
CA LYS A 250 -8.32 3.21 -11.31
C LYS A 250 -8.76 4.58 -11.82
N GLY A 251 -9.95 5.03 -11.45
CA GLY A 251 -10.47 6.33 -11.85
C GLY A 251 -9.61 7.49 -11.32
N ARG A 252 -9.13 7.40 -10.07
CA ARG A 252 -8.19 8.38 -9.48
C ARG A 252 -6.85 8.40 -10.23
N ALA A 253 -6.27 7.23 -10.54
CA ALA A 253 -5.02 7.13 -11.29
C ALA A 253 -5.15 7.77 -12.68
N LEU A 254 -6.24 7.51 -13.41
CA LEU A 254 -6.54 8.13 -14.69
C LEU A 254 -6.69 9.66 -14.58
N THR A 255 -7.38 10.15 -13.55
CA THR A 255 -7.51 11.59 -13.28
C THR A 255 -6.14 12.23 -13.05
N LYS A 256 -5.24 11.57 -12.30
CA LYS A 256 -3.87 12.06 -12.06
C LYS A 256 -2.98 12.03 -13.31
N LEU A 257 -3.30 11.19 -14.29
CA LEU A 257 -2.65 11.15 -15.60
C LEU A 257 -3.23 12.19 -16.60
N ASN A 258 -4.01 13.14 -16.11
CA ASN A 258 -4.70 14.15 -16.94
C ASN A 258 -5.68 13.51 -17.97
N ARG A 259 -6.33 12.40 -17.57
CA ARG A 259 -7.35 11.66 -18.34
C ARG A 259 -8.66 11.58 -17.54
N PRO A 260 -9.18 12.72 -17.03
CA PRO A 260 -10.34 12.72 -16.13
C PRO A 260 -11.63 12.24 -16.81
N ASP A 261 -11.79 12.46 -18.14
CA ASP A 261 -12.97 11.95 -18.88
C ASP A 261 -13.07 10.43 -18.82
N GLU A 262 -11.93 9.72 -18.91
CA GLU A 262 -11.88 8.27 -18.78
C GLU A 262 -12.04 7.83 -17.32
N GLY A 263 -11.45 8.58 -16.37
CA GLY A 263 -11.53 8.29 -14.94
C GLY A 263 -12.95 8.38 -14.39
N LEU A 264 -13.77 9.27 -14.95
CA LEU A 264 -15.13 9.56 -14.49
C LEU A 264 -16.00 8.30 -14.42
N GLU A 265 -16.06 7.49 -15.49
CA GLU A 265 -16.88 6.28 -15.57
C GLU A 265 -16.52 5.27 -14.47
N PHE A 266 -15.22 5.12 -14.19
CA PHE A 266 -14.75 4.19 -13.15
C PHE A 266 -15.13 4.65 -11.75
N ILE A 267 -15.05 5.96 -11.46
CA ILE A 267 -15.44 6.49 -10.14
C ILE A 267 -16.97 6.42 -9.98
N GLU A 268 -17.75 6.73 -11.01
CA GLU A 268 -19.21 6.60 -10.96
C GLU A 268 -19.61 5.14 -10.72
N THR A 269 -18.96 4.16 -11.36
CA THR A 269 -19.18 2.74 -11.11
C THR A 269 -18.89 2.35 -9.66
N SER A 270 -17.84 2.91 -9.05
CA SER A 270 -17.55 2.64 -7.63
C SER A 270 -18.69 3.08 -6.70
N ILE A 271 -19.31 4.24 -6.98
CA ILE A 271 -20.46 4.77 -6.23
C ILE A 271 -21.72 3.93 -6.47
N GLU A 272 -21.91 3.40 -7.68
CA GLU A 272 -23.05 2.50 -7.97
C GLU A 272 -22.92 1.18 -7.20
N LEU A 273 -21.69 0.69 -6.97
CA LEU A 273 -21.43 -0.52 -6.22
C LEU A 273 -21.52 -0.31 -4.71
N ASP A 274 -21.04 0.82 -4.22
CA ASP A 274 -21.14 1.24 -2.82
C ASP A 274 -21.27 2.76 -2.75
N SER A 275 -22.39 3.24 -2.22
CA SER A 275 -22.69 4.67 -2.12
C SER A 275 -22.46 5.25 -0.71
N GLU A 276 -21.95 4.45 0.24
CA GLU A 276 -21.86 4.86 1.65
C GLU A 276 -20.46 5.34 2.05
N ASP A 277 -19.47 5.26 1.16
CA ASP A 277 -18.11 5.70 1.45
C ASP A 277 -17.84 7.11 0.88
N PRO A 278 -17.53 8.12 1.74
CA PRO A 278 -17.28 9.49 1.31
C PRO A 278 -16.03 9.65 0.42
N ASP A 279 -15.08 8.70 0.45
CA ASP A 279 -13.88 8.72 -0.40
C ASP A 279 -14.22 8.67 -1.89
N TYR A 280 -15.31 7.99 -2.28
CA TYR A 280 -15.73 7.94 -3.70
C TYR A 280 -16.25 9.29 -4.19
N TYR A 281 -16.96 10.02 -3.34
CA TYR A 281 -17.45 11.37 -3.66
C TYR A 281 -16.30 12.39 -3.69
N GLU A 282 -15.29 12.21 -2.84
CA GLU A 282 -14.04 13.00 -2.92
C GLU A 282 -13.35 12.77 -4.26
N ALA A 283 -13.15 11.51 -4.66
CA ALA A 283 -12.52 11.14 -5.92
C ALA A 283 -13.31 11.71 -7.13
N LEU A 284 -14.65 11.59 -7.10
CA LEU A 284 -15.52 12.16 -8.12
C LEU A 284 -15.46 13.70 -8.15
N GLY A 285 -15.42 14.33 -6.98
CA GLY A 285 -15.27 15.77 -6.85
C GLY A 285 -13.97 16.27 -7.46
N ARG A 286 -12.85 15.60 -7.17
CA ARG A 286 -11.56 15.94 -7.78
C ARG A 286 -11.55 15.71 -9.30
N CYS A 287 -12.17 14.64 -9.78
CA CYS A 287 -12.32 14.41 -11.21
C CYS A 287 -13.10 15.56 -11.89
N TYR A 288 -14.18 16.02 -11.29
CA TYR A 288 -14.93 17.18 -11.81
C TYR A 288 -14.14 18.49 -11.71
N ILE A 289 -13.26 18.67 -10.71
CA ILE A 289 -12.36 19.84 -10.64
C ILE A 289 -11.43 19.85 -11.85
N GLU A 290 -10.78 18.73 -12.15
CA GLU A 290 -9.88 18.60 -13.30
C GLU A 290 -10.61 18.81 -14.66
N LEU A 291 -11.89 18.45 -14.74
CA LEU A 291 -12.76 18.72 -15.89
C LEU A 291 -13.25 20.18 -15.94
N GLY A 292 -12.95 21.02 -14.96
CA GLY A 292 -13.46 22.38 -14.84
C GLY A 292 -14.97 22.48 -14.49
N LEU A 293 -15.60 21.36 -14.12
CA LEU A 293 -17.04 21.27 -13.79
C LEU A 293 -17.29 21.57 -12.31
N LEU A 294 -16.89 22.77 -11.87
CA LEU A 294 -16.82 23.16 -10.45
C LEU A 294 -18.17 23.07 -9.71
N ASP A 295 -19.30 23.38 -10.38
CA ASP A 295 -20.63 23.23 -9.76
C ASP A 295 -21.00 21.78 -9.50
N LYS A 296 -20.63 20.85 -10.41
CA LYS A 296 -20.81 19.41 -10.18
C LYS A 296 -19.92 18.92 -9.06
N ALA A 297 -18.65 19.33 -9.05
CA ALA A 297 -17.72 19.00 -7.97
C ALA A 297 -18.29 19.40 -6.61
N ARG A 298 -18.83 20.63 -6.49
CA ARG A 298 -19.44 21.12 -5.25
C ARG A 298 -20.62 20.26 -4.80
N ILE A 299 -21.48 19.83 -5.73
CA ILE A 299 -22.64 18.99 -5.41
C ILE A 299 -22.20 17.64 -4.85
N VAL A 300 -21.30 16.93 -5.54
CA VAL A 300 -20.87 15.58 -5.12
C VAL A 300 -20.05 15.60 -3.83
N LEU A 301 -19.20 16.61 -3.62
CA LEU A 301 -18.46 16.77 -2.36
C LEU A 301 -19.39 16.99 -1.17
N ASN A 302 -20.49 17.75 -1.35
CA ASN A 302 -21.51 17.89 -0.31
C ASN A 302 -22.28 16.58 -0.08
N GLN A 303 -22.44 15.71 -1.08
CA GLN A 303 -22.99 14.36 -0.87
C GLN A 303 -22.07 13.52 0.00
N GLY A 304 -20.76 13.53 -0.25
CA GLY A 304 -19.77 12.87 0.63
C GLY A 304 -19.83 13.40 2.06
N LEU A 305 -19.93 14.73 2.25
CA LEU A 305 -20.08 15.34 3.56
C LEU A 305 -21.44 15.07 4.23
N ALA A 306 -22.47 14.71 3.47
CA ALA A 306 -23.74 14.26 4.03
C ALA A 306 -23.66 12.84 4.61
N ILE A 307 -22.75 12.00 4.11
CA ILE A 307 -22.43 10.66 4.65
C ILE A 307 -21.59 10.81 5.91
N ASP A 308 -20.46 11.52 5.80
CA ASP A 308 -19.59 11.84 6.93
C ASP A 308 -19.27 13.33 6.95
N GLY A 309 -19.94 14.08 7.83
CA GLY A 309 -19.73 15.51 8.01
C GLY A 309 -18.33 15.90 8.53
N GLN A 310 -17.54 14.93 8.95
CA GLN A 310 -16.15 15.12 9.41
C GLN A 310 -15.12 14.61 8.39
N HIS A 311 -15.55 14.28 7.17
CA HIS A 311 -14.65 13.76 6.14
C HIS A 311 -13.70 14.84 5.62
N VAL A 312 -12.48 14.83 6.15
CA VAL A 312 -11.43 15.84 5.88
C VAL A 312 -11.11 15.99 4.39
N PRO A 313 -10.93 14.93 3.59
CA PRO A 313 -10.63 15.07 2.15
C PRO A 313 -11.73 15.79 1.37
N CYS A 314 -13.02 15.56 1.69
CA CYS A 314 -14.12 16.28 1.07
C CYS A 314 -14.13 17.78 1.43
N TRP A 315 -13.83 18.14 2.69
CA TRP A 315 -13.71 19.54 3.08
C TRP A 315 -12.58 20.24 2.35
N ILE A 316 -11.42 19.61 2.20
CA ILE A 316 -10.28 20.16 1.45
C ILE A 316 -10.67 20.37 -0.02
N ALA A 317 -11.21 19.33 -0.68
CA ALA A 317 -11.62 19.44 -2.08
C ALA A 317 -12.71 20.51 -2.30
N LEU A 318 -13.64 20.67 -1.35
CA LEU A 318 -14.64 21.74 -1.40
C LEU A 318 -14.00 23.14 -1.21
N GLY A 319 -12.97 23.23 -0.39
CA GLY A 319 -12.11 24.42 -0.26
C GLY A 319 -11.44 24.78 -1.59
N ASP A 320 -10.88 23.79 -2.29
CA ASP A 320 -10.27 23.93 -3.61
C ASP A 320 -11.30 24.43 -4.64
N VAL A 321 -12.52 23.84 -4.69
CA VAL A 321 -13.62 24.29 -5.56
C VAL A 321 -13.95 25.76 -5.31
N ASN A 322 -14.12 26.14 -4.04
CA ASN A 322 -14.45 27.54 -3.70
C ASN A 322 -13.30 28.50 -4.05
N SER A 323 -12.05 28.04 -3.93
CA SER A 323 -10.88 28.81 -4.35
C SER A 323 -10.89 29.08 -5.87
N HIS A 324 -11.16 28.06 -6.69
CA HIS A 324 -11.30 28.20 -8.15
C HIS A 324 -12.47 29.09 -8.57
N LEU A 325 -13.52 29.15 -7.74
CA LEU A 325 -14.67 30.04 -7.95
C LEU A 325 -14.43 31.47 -7.39
N GLU A 326 -13.21 31.78 -6.94
CA GLU A 326 -12.83 33.03 -6.28
C GLU A 326 -13.66 33.36 -5.00
N ASN A 327 -14.32 32.36 -4.43
CA ASN A 327 -15.07 32.47 -3.19
C ASN A 327 -14.16 32.30 -1.95
N HIS A 328 -13.20 33.19 -1.78
CA HIS A 328 -12.12 33.06 -0.78
C HIS A 328 -12.60 32.85 0.66
N ILE A 329 -13.72 33.51 1.07
CA ILE A 329 -14.26 33.35 2.43
C ILE A 329 -14.78 31.92 2.64
N GLN A 330 -15.52 31.37 1.68
CA GLN A 330 -16.05 30.01 1.76
C GLN A 330 -14.93 28.96 1.64
N SER A 331 -13.91 29.22 0.82
CA SER A 331 -12.72 28.38 0.73
C SER A 331 -12.03 28.25 2.09
N LEU A 332 -11.77 29.39 2.76
CA LEU A 332 -11.18 29.41 4.12
C LEU A 332 -12.07 28.69 5.14
N GLN A 333 -13.39 28.85 5.08
CA GLN A 333 -14.31 28.15 5.97
C GLN A 333 -14.24 26.63 5.79
N CYS A 334 -14.15 26.15 4.54
CA CYS A 334 -14.01 24.72 4.27
C CYS A 334 -12.69 24.17 4.82
N TYR A 335 -11.59 24.88 4.66
CA TYR A 335 -10.30 24.48 5.23
C TYR A 335 -10.31 24.52 6.76
N ASP A 336 -11.00 25.51 7.39
CA ASP A 336 -11.18 25.54 8.84
C ASP A 336 -12.00 24.35 9.35
N GLU A 337 -13.05 23.95 8.63
CA GLU A 337 -13.82 22.73 8.98
C GLU A 337 -12.99 21.46 8.81
N ALA A 338 -12.14 21.35 7.77
CA ALA A 338 -11.18 20.25 7.63
C ALA A 338 -10.26 20.13 8.85
N VAL A 339 -9.72 21.27 9.31
CA VAL A 339 -8.86 21.31 10.51
C VAL A 339 -9.63 20.94 11.78
N ARG A 340 -10.87 21.45 11.94
CA ARG A 340 -11.71 21.11 13.10
C ARG A 340 -12.09 19.63 13.13
N ALA A 341 -12.46 19.07 11.98
CA ALA A 341 -12.77 17.65 11.84
C ALA A 341 -11.57 16.80 12.27
N GLN A 342 -10.37 17.15 11.81
CA GLN A 342 -9.14 16.49 12.21
C GLN A 342 -8.86 16.64 13.72
N ASP A 343 -9.09 17.81 14.32
CA ASP A 343 -8.93 18.03 15.76
C ASP A 343 -9.89 17.19 16.61
N ILE A 344 -11.11 16.98 16.15
CA ILE A 344 -12.11 16.14 16.83
C ILE A 344 -11.65 14.68 16.84
N LEU A 345 -11.17 14.18 15.70
CA LEU A 345 -10.66 12.81 15.56
C LEU A 345 -9.41 12.58 16.42
N SER A 346 -8.58 13.63 16.62
CA SER A 346 -7.32 13.56 17.37
C SER A 346 -7.48 13.76 18.89
N ARG A 347 -8.58 14.33 19.38
CA ARG A 347 -8.78 14.68 20.80
C ARG A 347 -8.64 13.51 21.78
N ASN A 348 -8.79 12.26 21.33
CA ASN A 348 -8.72 11.11 22.22
C ASN A 348 -7.32 10.51 22.42
N ARG A 349 -6.31 10.85 21.60
CA ARG A 349 -4.91 10.40 21.75
C ARG A 349 -3.97 11.26 20.88
N MET A 350 -3.64 12.50 21.31
CA MET A 350 -2.66 13.32 20.58
C MET A 350 -1.25 12.70 20.69
N ARG A 351 -0.88 11.90 19.71
CA ARG A 351 0.48 11.39 19.49
C ARG A 351 1.19 12.30 18.49
N ASP A 352 2.50 12.16 18.37
CA ASP A 352 3.31 12.83 17.37
C ASP A 352 2.77 12.64 15.94
N LEU A 353 2.25 11.43 15.64
CA LEU A 353 1.61 11.10 14.36
C LEU A 353 0.38 11.96 14.06
N ASP A 354 -0.44 12.27 15.06
CA ASP A 354 -1.64 13.08 14.89
C ASP A 354 -1.28 14.54 14.56
N TRP A 355 -0.24 15.08 15.20
CA TRP A 355 0.31 16.39 14.87
C TRP A 355 0.95 16.44 13.48
N ILE A 356 1.64 15.37 13.08
CA ILE A 356 2.22 15.25 11.74
C ILE A 356 1.10 15.26 10.69
N GLU A 357 0.04 14.48 10.90
CA GLU A 357 -1.07 14.41 9.97
C GLU A 357 -1.83 15.75 9.88
N LYS A 358 -2.08 16.39 11.01
CA LYS A 358 -2.65 17.74 11.04
C LYS A 358 -1.78 18.75 10.28
N GLY A 359 -0.47 18.65 10.44
CA GLY A 359 0.48 19.49 9.69
C GLY A 359 0.40 19.25 8.19
N ARG A 360 0.26 17.98 7.75
CA ARG A 360 0.09 17.61 6.35
C ARG A 360 -1.18 18.21 5.75
N ILE A 361 -2.31 18.05 6.44
CA ILE A 361 -3.62 18.57 6.00
C ILE A 361 -3.59 20.10 5.86
N LEU A 362 -3.02 20.80 6.84
CA LEU A 362 -2.89 22.25 6.79
C LEU A 362 -2.00 22.70 5.62
N HIS A 363 -0.92 21.98 5.34
CA HIS A 363 -0.06 22.25 4.20
C HIS A 363 -0.80 22.05 2.88
N GLU A 364 -1.52 20.92 2.72
CA GLU A 364 -2.34 20.63 1.54
C GLU A 364 -3.46 21.65 1.34
N ALA A 365 -3.98 22.22 2.43
CA ALA A 365 -4.94 23.31 2.41
C ALA A 365 -4.30 24.69 2.14
N GLY A 366 -3.00 24.75 1.80
CA GLY A 366 -2.29 26.01 1.54
C GLY A 366 -1.94 26.83 2.80
N LEU A 367 -2.22 26.33 4.00
CA LEU A 367 -1.93 26.98 5.29
C LEU A 367 -0.55 26.56 5.80
N MET A 368 0.50 26.92 5.05
CA MET A 368 1.88 26.47 5.29
C MET A 368 2.37 26.78 6.71
N HIS A 369 2.19 28.03 7.19
CA HIS A 369 2.70 28.45 8.51
C HIS A 369 2.05 27.65 9.65
N GLU A 370 0.77 27.38 9.56
CA GLU A 370 0.01 26.58 10.51
C GLU A 370 0.46 25.11 10.45
N GLY A 371 0.69 24.58 9.25
CA GLY A 371 1.22 23.24 9.03
C GLY A 371 2.60 23.06 9.69
N LEU A 372 3.53 23.97 9.43
CA LEU A 372 4.86 23.97 10.05
C LEU A 372 4.79 24.05 11.57
N ARG A 373 3.84 24.79 12.13
CA ARG A 373 3.61 24.86 13.57
C ARG A 373 3.21 23.51 14.15
N GLN A 374 2.37 22.73 13.44
CA GLN A 374 1.95 21.39 13.90
C GLN A 374 3.12 20.39 13.87
N TYR A 375 3.97 20.44 12.85
CA TYR A 375 5.19 19.62 12.83
C TYR A 375 6.14 19.96 13.99
N ASN A 376 6.27 21.24 14.36
CA ASN A 376 7.02 21.63 15.55
C ASN A 376 6.38 21.10 16.85
N ASN A 377 5.04 21.06 16.94
CA ASN A 377 4.36 20.42 18.06
C ASN A 377 4.68 18.92 18.14
N ALA A 378 4.69 18.20 17.00
CA ALA A 378 5.09 16.80 16.94
C ALA A 378 6.53 16.60 17.46
N ILE A 379 7.48 17.45 17.04
CA ILE A 379 8.88 17.42 17.50
C ILE A 379 8.97 17.63 19.02
N ASN A 380 8.18 18.55 19.57
CA ASN A 380 8.21 18.86 21.01
C ASN A 380 7.67 17.70 21.86
N ILE A 381 6.74 16.92 21.34
CA ILE A 381 6.13 15.76 22.03
C ILE A 381 7.01 14.52 21.93
N ALA A 382 7.59 14.26 20.74
CA ALA A 382 8.40 13.09 20.45
C ALA A 382 9.71 13.49 19.79
N SER A 383 10.67 14.00 20.59
CA SER A 383 11.98 14.44 20.12
C SER A 383 12.86 13.32 19.54
N SER A 384 12.45 12.06 19.69
CA SER A 384 13.16 10.87 19.19
C SER A 384 12.71 10.43 17.81
N THR A 385 11.75 11.10 17.16
CA THR A 385 11.28 10.74 15.82
C THR A 385 11.80 11.71 14.76
N SER A 386 12.32 11.17 13.66
CA SER A 386 12.83 11.95 12.52
C SER A 386 11.71 12.41 11.56
N ARG A 387 10.57 11.74 11.58
CA ARG A 387 9.47 11.90 10.62
C ARG A 387 8.93 13.33 10.51
N PRO A 388 8.66 14.09 11.60
CA PRO A 388 8.17 15.46 11.47
C PRO A 388 9.19 16.40 10.81
N TYR A 389 10.48 16.17 11.02
CA TYR A 389 11.53 16.93 10.33
C TYR A 389 11.50 16.72 8.83
N PHE A 390 11.32 15.47 8.39
CA PHE A 390 11.26 15.14 6.96
C PHE A 390 10.00 15.71 6.30
N ARG A 391 8.87 15.70 7.00
CA ARG A 391 7.64 16.36 6.51
C ARG A 391 7.79 17.88 6.40
N MET A 392 8.45 18.54 7.36
CA MET A 392 8.77 19.96 7.25
C MET A 392 9.66 20.23 6.04
N ALA A 393 10.63 19.37 5.78
CA ALA A 393 11.53 19.52 4.64
C ALA A 393 10.78 19.37 3.30
N GLU A 394 9.82 18.44 3.19
CA GLU A 394 8.96 18.30 2.01
C GLU A 394 8.16 19.60 1.74
N VAL A 395 7.62 20.22 2.79
CA VAL A 395 6.94 21.52 2.69
C VAL A 395 7.87 22.59 2.15
N PHE A 396 9.08 22.71 2.71
CA PHE A 396 10.05 23.71 2.24
C PHE A 396 10.54 23.44 0.82
N LEU A 397 10.70 22.17 0.42
CA LEU A 397 11.04 21.80 -0.96
C LEU A 397 9.93 22.15 -1.96
N HIS A 398 8.67 22.01 -1.55
CA HIS A 398 7.54 22.39 -2.39
C HIS A 398 7.47 23.92 -2.62
N ASP A 399 7.99 24.70 -1.67
CA ASP A 399 8.05 26.17 -1.70
C ASP A 399 9.41 26.70 -2.20
N ASP A 400 10.22 25.86 -2.84
CA ASP A 400 11.57 26.15 -3.36
C ASP A 400 12.55 26.70 -2.31
N ARG A 401 12.28 26.47 -1.03
CA ARG A 401 13.10 26.92 0.12
C ARG A 401 14.17 25.89 0.47
N TYR A 402 15.09 25.66 -0.44
CA TYR A 402 16.09 24.57 -0.36
C TYR A 402 17.00 24.65 0.87
N GLU A 403 17.40 25.85 1.33
CA GLU A 403 18.27 25.99 2.49
C GLU A 403 17.54 25.67 3.81
N ASP A 404 16.28 26.11 3.95
CA ASP A 404 15.46 25.76 5.10
C ASP A 404 15.18 24.24 5.15
N ALA A 405 14.86 23.64 4.00
CA ALA A 405 14.69 22.20 3.86
C ALA A 405 15.96 21.45 4.29
N LYS A 406 17.12 21.88 3.83
CA LYS A 406 18.43 21.29 4.14
C LYS A 406 18.75 21.32 5.64
N GLU A 407 18.46 22.44 6.30
CA GLU A 407 18.66 22.57 7.75
C GLU A 407 17.80 21.58 8.53
N VAL A 408 16.52 21.47 8.16
CA VAL A 408 15.54 20.60 8.82
C VAL A 408 15.86 19.12 8.56
N VAL A 409 16.24 18.75 7.33
CA VAL A 409 16.68 17.38 7.01
C VAL A 409 17.89 16.98 7.84
N LYS A 410 18.88 17.86 8.00
CA LYS A 410 20.04 17.58 8.85
C LYS A 410 19.66 17.32 10.31
N LYS A 411 18.67 18.05 10.84
CA LYS A 411 18.11 17.78 12.19
C LYS A 411 17.44 16.41 12.25
N GLY A 412 16.65 16.05 11.24
CA GLY A 412 16.03 14.73 11.14
C GLY A 412 17.05 13.60 11.06
N LEU A 413 18.11 13.77 10.27
CA LEU A 413 19.22 12.81 10.17
C LEU A 413 20.10 12.74 11.44
N ALA A 414 20.09 13.77 12.28
CA ALA A 414 20.72 13.69 13.59
C ALA A 414 19.93 12.81 14.56
N VAL A 415 18.61 12.68 14.37
CA VAL A 415 17.72 11.79 15.14
C VAL A 415 17.79 10.37 14.58
N ASP A 416 17.74 10.21 13.25
CA ASP A 416 17.80 8.94 12.54
C ASP A 416 18.88 8.98 11.46
N PRO A 417 20.14 8.66 11.82
CA PRO A 417 21.28 8.73 10.91
C PRO A 417 21.23 7.77 9.73
N ASP A 418 20.40 6.74 9.80
CA ASP A 418 20.31 5.69 8.79
C ASP A 418 19.08 5.85 7.86
N SER A 419 18.33 6.95 8.01
CA SER A 419 17.12 7.20 7.26
C SER A 419 17.35 7.39 5.76
N ILE A 420 16.92 6.44 4.96
CA ILE A 420 16.93 6.53 3.49
C ILE A 420 16.14 7.76 3.02
N THR A 421 14.94 7.99 3.59
CA THR A 421 14.11 9.16 3.28
C THR A 421 14.84 10.46 3.55
N GLY A 422 15.55 10.55 4.69
CA GLY A 422 16.35 11.71 5.04
C GLY A 422 17.45 12.01 4.02
N TYR A 423 18.17 11.00 3.54
CA TYR A 423 19.19 11.19 2.49
C TYR A 423 18.60 11.56 1.14
N ILE A 424 17.45 10.98 0.75
CA ILE A 424 16.75 11.36 -0.48
C ILE A 424 16.36 12.84 -0.44
N LEU A 425 15.80 13.32 0.67
CA LEU A 425 15.44 14.72 0.84
C LEU A 425 16.68 15.63 0.84
N LEU A 426 17.76 15.22 1.51
CA LEU A 426 19.01 15.97 1.52
C LEU A 426 19.59 16.15 0.11
N ILE A 427 19.56 15.10 -0.70
CA ILE A 427 20.02 15.14 -2.09
C ILE A 427 19.11 16.05 -2.93
N LYS A 428 17.80 16.06 -2.70
CA LYS A 428 16.87 17.00 -3.35
C LYS A 428 17.17 18.46 -3.00
N CYS A 429 17.63 18.74 -1.77
CA CYS A 429 18.01 20.09 -1.34
C CYS A 429 19.32 20.58 -1.95
N PHE A 430 20.22 19.67 -2.33
CA PHE A 430 21.52 20.04 -2.87
C PHE A 430 21.44 20.41 -4.35
N ASN A 431 22.19 21.42 -4.78
CA ASN A 431 22.53 21.60 -6.17
C ASN A 431 23.60 20.60 -6.61
N SER A 432 23.76 20.43 -7.92
CA SER A 432 24.66 19.43 -8.48
C SER A 432 26.15 19.64 -8.09
N SER A 433 26.55 20.90 -7.85
CA SER A 433 27.92 21.23 -7.41
C SER A 433 28.17 20.79 -5.96
N GLU A 434 27.19 20.99 -5.07
CA GLU A 434 27.25 20.57 -3.66
C GLU A 434 27.29 19.04 -3.55
N ILE A 435 26.49 18.33 -4.38
CA ILE A 435 26.49 16.87 -4.45
C ILE A 435 27.86 16.37 -4.87
N ASN A 436 28.47 16.96 -5.89
CA ASN A 436 29.78 16.55 -6.37
C ASN A 436 30.89 16.75 -5.31
N ALA A 437 30.76 17.78 -4.48
CA ALA A 437 31.70 18.07 -3.40
C ALA A 437 31.59 17.10 -2.21
N ASP A 438 30.39 16.61 -1.90
CA ASP A 438 30.12 15.75 -0.72
C ASP A 438 29.75 14.31 -1.06
N ILE A 439 29.95 13.90 -2.31
CA ILE A 439 29.45 12.64 -2.86
C ILE A 439 29.95 11.39 -2.12
N ASP A 440 31.23 11.35 -1.75
CA ASP A 440 31.83 10.19 -1.09
C ASP A 440 31.27 10.01 0.33
N ASN A 441 30.97 11.10 1.02
CA ASN A 441 30.29 11.10 2.31
C ASN A 441 28.84 10.61 2.16
N LEU A 442 28.10 11.11 1.18
CA LEU A 442 26.73 10.69 0.90
C LEU A 442 26.64 9.19 0.52
N ILE A 443 27.58 8.71 -0.29
CA ILE A 443 27.66 7.27 -0.65
C ILE A 443 27.97 6.41 0.58
N SER A 444 28.94 6.82 1.41
CA SER A 444 29.32 6.04 2.61
C SER A 444 28.17 5.90 3.59
N ARG A 445 27.35 6.94 3.75
CA ARG A 445 26.19 6.96 4.64
C ARG A 445 24.92 6.33 4.03
N SER A 446 24.92 6.07 2.73
CA SER A 446 23.75 5.45 2.05
C SER A 446 23.59 3.96 2.32
N HIS A 447 24.48 3.34 3.11
CA HIS A 447 24.52 1.89 3.39
C HIS A 447 24.38 1.00 2.14
N GLY A 448 24.79 1.51 0.98
CA GLY A 448 24.73 0.78 -0.30
C GLY A 448 23.35 0.79 -0.97
N SER A 449 22.38 1.58 -0.47
CA SER A 449 21.05 1.68 -1.07
C SER A 449 21.12 2.03 -2.56
N LYS A 450 20.58 1.15 -3.42
CA LYS A 450 20.50 1.36 -4.86
C LYS A 450 19.73 2.64 -5.21
N ASN A 451 18.64 2.94 -4.51
CA ASN A 451 17.81 4.11 -4.76
C ASN A 451 18.57 5.42 -4.53
N ILE A 452 19.35 5.49 -3.44
CA ILE A 452 20.18 6.68 -3.16
C ILE A 452 21.28 6.82 -4.22
N LYS A 453 21.94 5.73 -4.59
CA LYS A 453 22.97 5.73 -5.63
C LYS A 453 22.41 6.20 -6.97
N ASN A 454 21.25 5.69 -7.38
CA ASN A 454 20.58 6.11 -8.61
C ASN A 454 20.21 7.60 -8.58
N LEU A 455 19.69 8.08 -7.45
CA LEU A 455 19.35 9.50 -7.29
C LEU A 455 20.59 10.39 -7.33
N LEU A 456 21.67 10.00 -6.65
CA LEU A 456 22.97 10.71 -6.74
C LEU A 456 23.49 10.69 -8.17
N GLY A 457 23.47 9.53 -8.81
CA GLY A 457 23.89 9.38 -10.21
C GLY A 457 23.11 10.28 -11.15
N SER A 458 21.79 10.34 -11.03
CA SER A 458 20.95 11.20 -11.89
C SER A 458 21.27 12.69 -11.73
N LYS A 459 21.58 13.15 -10.54
CA LYS A 459 21.99 14.55 -10.27
C LYS A 459 23.37 14.91 -10.82
N LEU A 460 24.24 13.94 -11.07
CA LEU A 460 25.62 14.13 -11.54
C LEU A 460 25.80 13.98 -13.04
N VAL A 461 24.77 13.57 -13.77
CA VAL A 461 24.84 13.26 -15.23
C VAL A 461 25.56 14.34 -16.04
N GLU A 462 25.31 15.61 -15.75
CA GLU A 462 25.86 16.75 -16.50
C GLU A 462 27.22 17.21 -15.95
N ILE A 463 27.47 17.08 -14.65
CA ILE A 463 28.64 17.69 -13.98
C ILE A 463 29.79 16.70 -13.83
N ASN A 464 29.48 15.46 -13.49
CA ASN A 464 30.46 14.40 -13.31
C ASN A 464 29.93 13.07 -13.88
N PRO A 465 29.83 12.97 -15.22
CA PRO A 465 29.22 11.78 -15.85
C PRO A 465 29.99 10.49 -15.57
N SER A 466 31.31 10.55 -15.35
CA SER A 466 32.09 9.38 -14.97
C SER A 466 31.67 8.82 -13.61
N LYS A 467 31.48 9.69 -12.62
CA LYS A 467 31.02 9.28 -11.28
C LYS A 467 29.54 8.88 -11.29
N ALA A 468 28.74 9.53 -12.12
CA ALA A 468 27.34 9.14 -12.34
C ALA A 468 27.24 7.68 -12.83
N LEU A 469 28.07 7.27 -13.79
CA LEU A 469 28.09 5.91 -14.32
C LEU A 469 28.43 4.83 -13.28
N GLU A 470 29.24 5.16 -12.26
CA GLU A 470 29.55 4.23 -11.16
C GLU A 470 28.35 4.01 -10.21
N LEU A 471 27.42 4.97 -10.17
CA LEU A 471 26.31 4.99 -9.24
C LEU A 471 24.99 4.49 -9.85
N LEU A 472 24.80 4.71 -11.15
CA LEU A 472 23.58 4.38 -11.87
C LEU A 472 23.45 2.87 -12.09
N ASP A 473 22.33 2.28 -11.72
CA ASP A 473 22.00 0.87 -11.91
C ASP A 473 21.91 0.51 -13.41
N GLU A 474 22.29 -0.72 -13.76
CA GLU A 474 22.20 -1.23 -15.13
C GLU A 474 20.83 -1.82 -15.47
N ASP A 475 20.02 -2.12 -14.46
CA ASP A 475 18.75 -2.84 -14.60
C ASP A 475 17.53 -1.88 -14.60
N ASN A 476 17.68 -0.64 -14.13
CA ASN A 476 16.59 0.33 -14.05
C ASN A 476 16.51 1.16 -15.34
N PHE A 477 15.34 1.23 -15.97
CA PHE A 477 15.13 1.94 -17.24
C PHE A 477 15.54 3.43 -17.17
N GLU A 478 15.14 4.15 -16.11
CA GLU A 478 15.51 5.56 -15.92
C GLU A 478 17.03 5.73 -15.76
N SER A 479 17.67 4.83 -14.99
CA SER A 479 19.12 4.79 -14.86
C SER A 479 19.80 4.49 -16.18
N ILE A 480 19.25 3.60 -17.00
CA ILE A 480 19.75 3.31 -18.36
C ILE A 480 19.70 4.58 -19.22
N MET A 481 18.60 5.33 -19.18
CA MET A 481 18.47 6.60 -19.91
C MET A 481 19.50 7.63 -19.45
N ASN A 482 19.70 7.78 -18.14
CA ASN A 482 20.73 8.66 -17.58
C ASN A 482 22.15 8.21 -17.94
N ARG A 483 22.44 6.92 -17.98
CA ARG A 483 23.72 6.37 -18.46
C ARG A 483 23.98 6.67 -19.94
N ILE A 484 22.95 6.67 -20.79
CA ILE A 484 23.08 7.07 -22.19
C ILE A 484 23.55 8.53 -22.28
N VAL A 485 22.95 9.42 -21.50
CA VAL A 485 23.37 10.83 -21.44
C VAL A 485 24.81 10.96 -20.93
N CYS A 486 25.19 10.21 -19.89
CA CYS A 486 26.57 10.18 -19.40
C CYS A 486 27.56 9.78 -20.50
N PHE A 487 27.29 8.70 -21.26
CA PHE A 487 28.16 8.27 -22.36
C PHE A 487 28.24 9.31 -23.46
N LYS A 488 27.15 10.01 -23.78
CA LYS A 488 27.17 11.13 -24.71
C LYS A 488 28.05 12.28 -24.20
N ASN A 489 27.90 12.69 -22.94
CA ASN A 489 28.71 13.77 -22.34
C ASN A 489 30.21 13.41 -22.29
N LEU A 490 30.54 12.12 -22.25
CA LEU A 490 31.91 11.60 -22.33
C LEU A 490 32.40 11.39 -23.78
N ASN A 491 31.62 11.72 -24.77
CA ASN A 491 31.86 11.45 -26.20
C ASN A 491 32.03 9.94 -26.52
N GLU A 492 31.48 9.05 -25.70
CA GLU A 492 31.48 7.60 -25.93
C GLU A 492 30.24 7.15 -26.72
N ASN A 493 30.01 7.74 -27.89
CA ASN A 493 28.77 7.63 -28.66
C ASN A 493 28.46 6.19 -29.13
N GLU A 494 29.45 5.30 -29.30
CA GLU A 494 29.21 3.86 -29.59
C GLU A 494 28.53 3.14 -28.40
N LYS A 495 28.96 3.43 -27.17
CA LYS A 495 28.33 2.87 -25.95
C LYS A 495 26.94 3.45 -25.74
N ALA A 496 26.79 4.78 -25.97
CA ALA A 496 25.51 5.44 -25.91
C ALA A 496 24.51 4.82 -26.90
N LEU A 497 24.89 4.60 -28.14
CA LEU A 497 24.05 3.98 -29.15
C LEU A 497 23.67 2.54 -28.80
N THR A 498 24.64 1.77 -28.31
CA THR A 498 24.39 0.36 -27.88
C THR A 498 23.37 0.29 -26.76
N LEU A 499 23.52 1.16 -25.77
CA LEU A 499 22.63 1.21 -24.62
C LEU A 499 21.25 1.77 -24.99
N ALA A 500 21.16 2.74 -25.89
CA ALA A 500 19.90 3.27 -26.41
C ALA A 500 19.11 2.21 -27.20
N LYS A 501 19.78 1.38 -27.99
CA LYS A 501 19.15 0.23 -28.65
C LYS A 501 18.61 -0.78 -27.62
N TYR A 502 19.32 -1.01 -26.55
CA TYR A 502 18.82 -1.86 -25.44
C TYR A 502 17.61 -1.23 -24.76
N ALA A 503 17.64 0.07 -24.46
CA ALA A 503 16.48 0.79 -23.90
C ALA A 503 15.23 0.68 -24.80
N ILE A 504 15.39 0.75 -26.11
CA ILE A 504 14.29 0.53 -27.07
C ILE A 504 13.71 -0.89 -26.96
N THR A 505 14.54 -1.92 -26.69
CA THR A 505 14.01 -3.28 -26.51
C THR A 505 13.22 -3.45 -25.21
N LEU A 506 13.57 -2.68 -24.18
CA LEU A 506 12.86 -2.70 -22.90
C LEU A 506 11.53 -1.94 -22.97
N ASN A 507 11.50 -0.79 -23.65
CA ASN A 507 10.29 0.01 -23.83
C ASN A 507 10.24 0.60 -25.25
N PRO A 508 9.67 -0.12 -26.24
CA PRO A 508 9.60 0.32 -27.63
C PRO A 508 8.76 1.59 -27.86
N ASN A 509 7.86 1.91 -26.91
CA ASN A 509 6.98 3.08 -27.01
C ASN A 509 7.60 4.34 -26.39
N ASN A 510 8.77 4.23 -25.76
CA ASN A 510 9.44 5.38 -25.15
C ASN A 510 10.18 6.19 -26.23
N ILE A 511 9.68 7.38 -26.53
CA ILE A 511 10.22 8.30 -27.55
C ILE A 511 11.66 8.66 -27.26
N ASN A 512 11.99 8.96 -26.01
CA ASN A 512 13.32 9.41 -25.59
C ASN A 512 14.41 8.37 -25.90
N SER A 513 14.08 7.07 -25.87
CA SER A 513 15.01 6.00 -26.26
C SER A 513 15.34 6.05 -27.76
N TRP A 514 14.34 6.27 -28.60
CA TRP A 514 14.52 6.42 -30.05
C TRP A 514 15.28 7.70 -30.38
N VAL A 515 14.96 8.83 -29.72
CA VAL A 515 15.66 10.11 -29.90
C VAL A 515 17.12 9.99 -29.48
N ALA A 516 17.39 9.35 -28.32
CA ALA A 516 18.75 9.12 -27.82
C ALA A 516 19.59 8.25 -28.80
N ALA A 517 18.97 7.19 -29.35
CA ALA A 517 19.60 6.37 -30.40
C ALA A 517 19.86 7.17 -31.67
N GLY A 518 18.91 8.00 -32.08
CA GLY A 518 19.03 8.89 -33.23
C GLY A 518 20.22 9.85 -33.13
N TRP A 519 20.31 10.58 -32.02
CA TRP A 519 21.41 11.50 -31.75
C TRP A 519 22.76 10.80 -31.60
N SER A 520 22.79 9.63 -30.93
CA SER A 520 24.04 8.86 -30.79
C SER A 520 24.54 8.34 -32.16
N ALA A 521 23.63 7.92 -33.03
CA ALA A 521 23.98 7.52 -34.41
C ALA A 521 24.38 8.72 -35.26
N TYR A 522 23.75 9.89 -35.08
CA TYR A 522 24.10 11.14 -35.75
C TYR A 522 25.54 11.57 -35.41
N ASP A 523 25.88 11.57 -34.10
CA ASP A 523 27.23 11.93 -33.64
C ASP A 523 28.32 10.95 -34.15
N LEU A 524 27.93 9.74 -34.51
CA LEU A 524 28.81 8.73 -35.15
C LEU A 524 28.82 8.82 -36.70
N GLU A 525 28.21 9.84 -37.26
CA GLU A 525 28.05 10.03 -38.73
C GLU A 525 27.28 8.91 -39.45
N LYS A 526 26.56 8.06 -38.67
CA LYS A 526 25.69 6.97 -39.16
C LYS A 526 24.32 7.53 -39.60
N TYR A 527 24.30 8.50 -40.49
CA TYR A 527 23.11 9.30 -40.81
C TYR A 527 21.91 8.49 -41.30
N LYS A 528 22.13 7.37 -42.00
CA LYS A 528 21.05 6.50 -42.46
C LYS A 528 20.38 5.79 -41.26
N GLU A 529 21.17 5.39 -40.27
CA GLU A 529 20.68 4.76 -39.07
C GLU A 529 19.96 5.77 -38.15
N ALA A 530 20.56 6.97 -38.00
CA ALA A 530 19.95 8.09 -37.29
C ALA A 530 18.59 8.48 -37.88
N ASP A 531 18.48 8.54 -39.21
CA ASP A 531 17.23 8.81 -39.92
C ASP A 531 16.12 7.83 -39.54
N ASN A 532 16.45 6.53 -39.51
CA ASN A 532 15.48 5.50 -39.12
C ASN A 532 15.02 5.64 -37.65
N PHE A 533 15.92 5.97 -36.75
CA PHE A 533 15.57 6.16 -35.34
C PHE A 533 14.65 7.36 -35.12
N PHE A 534 14.93 8.51 -35.78
CA PHE A 534 14.04 9.67 -35.67
C PHE A 534 12.69 9.43 -36.34
N VAL A 535 12.62 8.65 -37.43
CA VAL A 535 11.34 8.22 -38.01
C VAL A 535 10.54 7.35 -37.02
N SER A 536 11.20 6.43 -36.31
CA SER A 536 10.55 5.61 -35.32
C SER A 536 10.09 6.43 -34.12
N ALA A 537 10.88 7.41 -33.65
CA ALA A 537 10.47 8.36 -32.61
C ALA A 537 9.21 9.15 -33.01
N LEU A 538 9.17 9.66 -34.25
CA LEU A 538 7.98 10.35 -34.80
C LEU A 538 6.80 9.40 -35.02
N GLY A 539 7.04 8.10 -35.15
CA GLY A 539 5.98 7.09 -35.16
C GLY A 539 5.32 6.89 -33.78
N CYS A 540 6.06 7.16 -32.70
CA CYS A 540 5.51 7.15 -31.33
C CYS A 540 4.80 8.48 -31.03
N ASP A 541 5.38 9.62 -31.44
CA ASP A 541 4.78 10.95 -31.29
C ASP A 541 5.23 11.84 -32.43
N MET A 542 4.30 12.19 -33.32
CA MET A 542 4.55 13.03 -34.47
C MET A 542 4.87 14.50 -34.13
N GLY A 543 4.49 14.93 -32.91
CA GLY A 543 4.73 16.28 -32.38
C GLY A 543 6.02 16.45 -31.59
N SER A 544 6.80 15.39 -31.40
CA SER A 544 8.02 15.44 -30.58
C SER A 544 9.06 16.43 -31.15
N PRO A 545 9.38 17.51 -30.41
CA PRO A 545 10.32 18.54 -30.90
C PRO A 545 11.70 17.97 -31.17
N ASP A 546 12.23 17.14 -30.30
CA ASP A 546 13.57 16.56 -30.42
C ASP A 546 13.67 15.59 -31.59
N ALA A 547 12.61 14.82 -31.86
CA ALA A 547 12.58 13.93 -33.02
C ALA A 547 12.46 14.70 -34.33
N LEU A 548 11.64 15.76 -34.37
CA LEU A 548 11.51 16.66 -35.55
C LEU A 548 12.83 17.37 -35.83
N PHE A 549 13.50 17.89 -34.79
CA PHE A 549 14.78 18.56 -34.89
C PHE A 549 15.89 17.59 -35.38
N GLY A 550 15.95 16.38 -34.78
CA GLY A 550 16.90 15.36 -35.21
C GLY A 550 16.70 14.93 -36.66
N LYS A 551 15.44 14.73 -37.05
CA LYS A 551 15.10 14.40 -38.46
C LYS A 551 15.50 15.51 -39.43
N ALA A 552 15.20 16.77 -39.11
CA ALA A 552 15.60 17.93 -39.91
C ALA A 552 17.12 18.02 -40.04
N SER A 553 17.86 17.80 -38.97
CA SER A 553 19.33 17.82 -38.94
C SER A 553 19.95 16.77 -39.87
N VAL A 554 19.45 15.53 -39.83
CA VAL A 554 19.91 14.46 -40.73
C VAL A 554 19.60 14.80 -42.19
N MET A 555 18.41 15.31 -42.49
CA MET A 555 18.04 15.66 -43.86
C MET A 555 18.88 16.81 -44.41
N LYS A 556 19.13 17.83 -43.57
CA LYS A 556 20.00 18.96 -43.94
C LYS A 556 21.42 18.49 -44.32
N ILE A 557 22.06 17.69 -43.44
CA ILE A 557 23.44 17.23 -43.68
C ILE A 557 23.54 16.25 -44.85
N THR A 558 22.47 15.50 -45.12
CA THR A 558 22.39 14.57 -46.26
C THR A 558 21.91 15.24 -47.56
N GLY A 559 21.70 16.56 -47.57
CA GLY A 559 21.29 17.34 -48.72
C GLY A 559 19.86 17.09 -49.22
N LYS A 560 18.98 16.62 -48.34
CA LYS A 560 17.55 16.39 -48.62
C LYS A 560 16.72 17.60 -48.21
N ASP A 561 15.55 17.77 -48.85
CA ASP A 561 14.60 18.81 -48.49
C ASP A 561 13.99 18.53 -47.08
N TYR A 562 14.15 19.48 -46.18
CA TYR A 562 13.69 19.43 -44.81
C TYR A 562 12.65 20.52 -44.46
N SER A 563 12.13 21.22 -45.47
CA SER A 563 11.20 22.35 -45.35
C SER A 563 9.94 21.99 -44.51
N TYR A 564 9.43 20.76 -44.64
CA TYR A 564 8.33 20.26 -43.84
C TYR A 564 8.64 20.30 -42.34
N TYR A 565 9.80 19.80 -41.94
CA TYR A 565 10.22 19.74 -40.53
C TYR A 565 10.54 21.13 -39.97
N GLN A 566 11.11 22.03 -40.79
CA GLN A 566 11.27 23.43 -40.42
C GLN A 566 9.93 24.09 -40.09
N LYS A 567 8.91 23.86 -40.89
CA LYS A 567 7.58 24.41 -40.68
C LYS A 567 6.95 23.84 -39.41
N ALA A 568 7.04 22.53 -39.20
CA ALA A 568 6.53 21.88 -37.98
C ALA A 568 7.23 22.38 -36.71
N LEU A 569 8.53 22.61 -36.72
CA LEU A 569 9.28 23.19 -35.61
C LEU A 569 8.91 24.66 -35.35
N ALA A 570 8.67 25.44 -36.39
CA ALA A 570 8.23 26.83 -36.26
C ALA A 570 6.81 26.94 -35.66
N GLU A 571 5.94 25.97 -35.88
CA GLU A 571 4.60 25.90 -35.29
C GLU A 571 4.64 25.63 -33.77
N ILE A 572 5.74 25.11 -33.22
CA ILE A 572 5.96 24.88 -31.79
C ILE A 572 6.99 25.86 -31.19
N ASP A 573 7.19 27.02 -31.80
CA ASP A 573 8.11 28.10 -31.37
C ASP A 573 9.58 27.68 -31.17
N ILE A 574 10.06 26.68 -31.91
CA ILE A 574 11.47 26.27 -31.89
C ILE A 574 12.19 26.76 -33.17
N GLU A 575 13.08 27.72 -33.02
CA GLU A 575 13.96 28.14 -34.11
C GLU A 575 15.05 27.09 -34.40
N LEU A 576 15.17 26.70 -35.66
CA LEU A 576 16.18 25.75 -36.11
C LEU A 576 17.54 26.47 -36.23
N VAL A 577 18.28 26.57 -35.14
CA VAL A 577 19.68 27.01 -35.14
C VAL A 577 20.54 25.76 -35.35
N ILE A 578 20.88 25.46 -36.63
CA ILE A 578 21.78 24.36 -37.02
C ILE A 578 23.03 24.95 -37.66
#